data_c05953525e2f55af8fb003cd1191d71d
#
_entry.id   c05953525e2f55af8fb003cd1191d71d
#
_cell.length_a   1.000
_cell.length_b   1.000
_cell.length_c   1.000
_cell.angle_alpha   90.00
_cell.angle_beta   90.00
_cell.angle_gamma   90.00
#
_symmetry.space_group_name_H-M   'P 1'
#
loop_
_entity.id
_entity.type
_entity.pdbx_description
1 polymer ?
#
loop_
_entity_poly.entity_id
_entity_poly.type
_entity_poly.pdbx_seq_one_letter_code
_entity_poly.pdbx_strand_id
1 'polypeptide(L)'
;KEIQKKIDAGELTGPLAGVPVAIKDNMCTEGVLTTCSSKILYNFVPTYTSEAVKNLEAAGAVIIGKTNMDEFAMGSTTETSAYGITRNPHNTEHVPGGSSGGSCAAVAAEECYYALGSDTGGSIRQPSSFCGVTGIKPTYGTVSRYGLIAYGSSLDQIGPIAKDVTDCATILEAIASYDKKDSTSIA
;
A
#
# COMPACT_ATOMS: atom_id res chain seq x y z
N LYS A 1 11.14 -16.53 8.16
CA LYS A 1 11.35 -17.78 8.94
C LYS A 1 10.23 -18.05 9.94
N GLU A 2 9.72 -17.04 10.68
CA GLU A 2 8.62 -17.25 11.64
C GLU A 2 7.30 -17.59 10.94
N ILE A 3 6.93 -16.82 9.91
CA ILE A 3 5.72 -17.08 9.10
C ILE A 3 5.78 -18.49 8.50
N GLN A 4 6.94 -18.92 7.95
CA GLN A 4 7.09 -20.26 7.41
C GLN A 4 6.82 -21.35 8.47
N LYS A 5 7.30 -21.17 9.69
CA LYS A 5 7.00 -22.11 10.78
C LYS A 5 5.52 -22.22 11.09
N LYS A 6 4.79 -21.09 11.06
CA LYS A 6 3.34 -21.07 11.28
C LYS A 6 2.59 -21.74 10.12
N ILE A 7 3.06 -21.56 8.89
CA ILE A 7 2.51 -22.27 7.71
C ILE A 7 2.74 -23.77 7.84
N ASP A 8 3.97 -24.18 8.16
CA ASP A 8 4.34 -25.60 8.33
C ASP A 8 3.57 -26.27 9.49
N ALA A 9 3.22 -25.49 10.53
CA ALA A 9 2.40 -25.93 11.65
C ALA A 9 0.89 -25.92 11.35
N GLY A 10 0.45 -25.43 10.18
CA GLY A 10 -0.96 -25.29 9.84
C GLY A 10 -1.70 -24.16 10.57
N GLU A 11 -0.97 -23.25 11.21
CA GLU A 11 -1.52 -22.10 11.93
C GLU A 11 -1.89 -20.94 10.97
N LEU A 12 -1.25 -20.86 9.81
CA LEU A 12 -1.51 -19.90 8.74
C LEU A 12 -1.82 -20.65 7.45
N THR A 13 -3.08 -20.61 7.02
CA THR A 13 -3.59 -21.36 5.85
C THR A 13 -4.28 -20.46 4.82
N GLY A 14 -4.35 -19.14 5.09
CA GLY A 14 -5.01 -18.19 4.19
C GLY A 14 -4.21 -17.92 2.91
N PRO A 15 -4.86 -17.34 1.88
CA PRO A 15 -4.25 -17.13 0.56
C PRO A 15 -3.08 -16.13 0.56
N LEU A 16 -2.96 -15.30 1.59
CA LEU A 16 -1.87 -14.32 1.73
C LEU A 16 -0.71 -14.82 2.61
N ALA A 17 -0.81 -16.03 3.17
CA ALA A 17 0.21 -16.58 4.05
C ALA A 17 1.54 -16.78 3.31
N GLY A 18 2.60 -16.08 3.75
CA GLY A 18 3.92 -16.12 3.14
C GLY A 18 4.08 -15.29 1.86
N VAL A 19 3.04 -14.61 1.39
CA VAL A 19 3.10 -13.83 0.14
C VAL A 19 3.76 -12.48 0.37
N PRO A 20 4.79 -12.10 -0.43
CA PRO A 20 5.47 -10.80 -0.33
C PRO A 20 4.57 -9.62 -0.72
N VAL A 21 4.59 -8.58 0.11
CA VAL A 21 3.83 -7.33 -0.11
C VAL A 21 4.71 -6.10 0.11
N ALA A 22 4.50 -5.08 -0.72
CA ALA A 22 5.08 -3.76 -0.52
C ALA A 22 4.02 -2.76 -0.01
N ILE A 23 4.43 -1.82 0.84
CA ILE A 23 3.52 -0.89 1.51
C ILE A 23 3.87 0.55 1.11
N LYS A 24 2.91 1.31 0.58
CA LYS A 24 3.11 2.73 0.29
C LYS A 24 3.56 3.49 1.54
N ASP A 25 4.54 4.38 1.38
CA ASP A 25 5.25 5.00 2.50
C ASP A 25 4.47 6.09 3.26
N ASN A 26 3.17 6.15 3.10
CA ASN A 26 2.26 6.93 3.94
C ASN A 26 1.45 6.09 4.93
N MET A 27 1.67 4.77 4.98
CA MET A 27 1.05 3.89 5.97
C MET A 27 2.04 3.62 7.10
N CYS A 28 1.70 4.04 8.32
CA CYS A 28 2.50 3.79 9.50
C CYS A 28 2.73 2.29 9.69
N THR A 29 3.98 1.92 9.89
CA THR A 29 4.42 0.56 10.19
C THR A 29 5.34 0.65 11.42
N GLU A 30 4.95 0.05 12.53
CA GLU A 30 5.66 0.16 13.81
C GLU A 30 7.12 -0.26 13.67
N GLY A 31 8.03 0.57 14.18
CA GLY A 31 9.46 0.30 14.11
C GLY A 31 10.10 0.46 12.73
N VAL A 32 9.33 0.82 11.70
CA VAL A 32 9.82 0.99 10.32
C VAL A 32 9.70 2.45 9.91
N LEU A 33 10.78 3.03 9.39
CA LEU A 33 10.81 4.39 8.89
C LEU A 33 9.65 4.64 7.92
N THR A 34 8.87 5.71 8.17
CA THR A 34 7.70 6.10 7.36
C THR A 34 7.79 7.58 7.05
N THR A 35 8.06 7.92 5.79
CA THR A 35 8.49 9.27 5.43
C THR A 35 7.50 10.05 4.57
N CYS A 36 6.50 9.39 3.97
CA CYS A 36 5.67 9.99 2.91
C CYS A 36 6.49 10.59 1.76
N SER A 37 7.68 10.02 1.50
CA SER A 37 8.65 10.55 0.53
C SER A 37 9.07 12.00 0.79
N SER A 38 9.03 12.45 2.05
CA SER A 38 9.36 13.80 2.49
C SER A 38 10.56 13.83 3.44
N LYS A 39 11.38 14.86 3.29
CA LYS A 39 12.45 15.16 4.27
C LYS A 39 11.91 15.66 5.62
N ILE A 40 10.64 16.08 5.68
CA ILE A 40 9.99 16.48 6.94
C ILE A 40 9.90 15.30 7.90
N LEU A 41 9.66 14.10 7.37
CA LEU A 41 9.53 12.86 8.14
C LEU A 41 10.77 11.95 8.01
N TYR A 42 11.93 12.47 7.65
CA TYR A 42 13.15 11.69 7.36
C TYR A 42 13.59 10.76 8.50
N ASN A 43 13.17 11.01 9.72
CA ASN A 43 13.49 10.24 10.92
C ASN A 43 12.25 9.75 11.67
N PHE A 44 11.08 9.82 11.07
CA PHE A 44 9.85 9.40 11.72
C PHE A 44 9.71 7.87 11.69
N VAL A 45 9.81 7.27 12.84
CA VAL A 45 9.56 5.84 13.07
C VAL A 45 8.27 5.72 13.89
N PRO A 46 7.17 5.24 13.30
CA PRO A 46 5.90 5.08 14.00
C PRO A 46 6.00 4.13 15.19
N THR A 47 5.25 4.45 16.26
CA THR A 47 5.08 3.58 17.45
C THR A 47 3.83 2.71 17.36
N TYR A 48 3.20 2.66 16.19
CA TYR A 48 2.00 1.88 15.88
C TYR A 48 1.94 1.56 14.39
N THR A 49 1.23 0.50 14.07
CA THR A 49 0.99 0.05 12.69
C THR A 49 -0.43 0.44 12.26
N SER A 50 -0.60 0.88 11.02
CA SER A 50 -1.91 1.13 10.41
C SER A 50 -2.75 -0.15 10.39
N GLU A 51 -4.07 0.00 10.51
CA GLU A 51 -4.96 -1.17 10.62
C GLU A 51 -4.90 -2.07 9.38
N ALA A 52 -4.86 -1.49 8.18
CA ALA A 52 -4.73 -2.27 6.96
C ALA A 52 -3.46 -3.12 6.93
N VAL A 53 -2.32 -2.58 7.39
CA VAL A 53 -1.06 -3.32 7.48
C VAL A 53 -1.12 -4.41 8.55
N LYS A 54 -1.73 -4.15 9.72
CA LYS A 54 -1.96 -5.17 10.75
C LYS A 54 -2.79 -6.34 10.25
N ASN A 55 -3.83 -6.06 9.46
CA ASN A 55 -4.66 -7.11 8.88
C ASN A 55 -3.86 -7.99 7.91
N LEU A 56 -2.97 -7.41 7.11
CA LEU A 56 -2.05 -8.18 6.26
C LEU A 56 -1.06 -9.02 7.07
N GLU A 57 -0.47 -8.45 8.13
CA GLU A 57 0.41 -9.19 9.03
C GLU A 57 -0.33 -10.36 9.69
N ALA A 58 -1.57 -10.15 10.13
CA ALA A 58 -2.42 -11.19 10.70
C ALA A 58 -2.76 -12.30 9.68
N ALA A 59 -2.93 -11.93 8.40
CA ALA A 59 -3.11 -12.86 7.30
C ALA A 59 -1.81 -13.61 6.91
N GLY A 60 -0.68 -13.28 7.54
CA GLY A 60 0.61 -13.92 7.31
C GLY A 60 1.38 -13.37 6.11
N ALA A 61 1.03 -12.21 5.59
CA ALA A 61 1.78 -11.53 4.53
C ALA A 61 3.21 -11.17 4.98
N VAL A 62 4.13 -11.16 4.03
CA VAL A 62 5.54 -10.79 4.28
C VAL A 62 5.79 -9.38 3.75
N ILE A 63 5.87 -8.41 4.64
CA ILE A 63 6.20 -7.03 4.25
C ILE A 63 7.67 -6.99 3.86
N ILE A 64 7.95 -6.66 2.59
CA ILE A 64 9.31 -6.61 2.04
C ILE A 64 9.89 -5.19 2.02
N GLY A 65 9.06 -4.15 2.11
CA GLY A 65 9.54 -2.77 2.11
C GLY A 65 8.44 -1.73 2.00
N LYS A 66 8.90 -0.47 2.05
CA LYS A 66 8.08 0.73 1.82
C LYS A 66 8.32 1.23 0.39
N THR A 67 7.26 1.62 -0.30
CA THR A 67 7.35 2.09 -1.69
C THR A 67 7.34 3.61 -1.80
N ASN A 68 8.10 4.12 -2.76
CA ASN A 68 8.16 5.52 -3.10
C ASN A 68 6.80 6.07 -3.54
N MET A 69 6.60 7.37 -3.38
CA MET A 69 5.35 8.05 -3.67
C MET A 69 5.60 9.53 -3.97
N ASP A 70 4.63 10.24 -4.50
CA ASP A 70 4.66 11.70 -4.46
C ASP A 70 4.61 12.19 -3.02
N GLU A 71 5.37 13.25 -2.71
CA GLU A 71 5.49 13.80 -1.36
C GLU A 71 4.12 14.06 -0.73
N PHE A 72 3.86 13.47 0.45
CA PHE A 72 2.57 13.51 1.17
C PHE A 72 1.35 13.12 0.32
N ALA A 73 1.54 12.24 -0.67
CA ALA A 73 0.52 11.81 -1.62
C ALA A 73 -0.02 12.93 -2.53
N MET A 74 0.66 14.08 -2.59
CA MET A 74 0.28 15.25 -3.36
C MET A 74 0.98 15.28 -4.72
N GLY A 75 0.53 14.44 -5.63
CA GLY A 75 1.08 14.38 -6.99
C GLY A 75 0.47 13.23 -7.80
N SER A 76 0.91 13.12 -9.04
CA SER A 76 0.39 12.16 -10.02
C SER A 76 1.47 11.52 -10.90
N THR A 77 2.76 11.68 -10.56
CA THR A 77 3.87 11.22 -11.38
C THR A 77 4.96 10.50 -10.60
N THR A 78 4.95 10.59 -9.26
CA THR A 78 5.99 10.08 -8.35
C THR A 78 7.38 10.69 -8.64
N GLU A 79 7.37 11.97 -9.05
CA GLU A 79 8.57 12.78 -9.29
C GLU A 79 8.87 13.75 -8.14
N THR A 80 7.89 14.00 -7.25
CA THR A 80 8.03 14.97 -6.16
C THR A 80 8.69 14.38 -4.90
N SER A 81 9.07 13.11 -4.93
CA SER A 81 9.74 12.43 -3.83
C SER A 81 11.10 13.05 -3.50
N ALA A 82 11.35 13.26 -2.22
CA ALA A 82 12.65 13.71 -1.72
C ALA A 82 13.77 12.65 -1.86
N TYR A 83 13.41 11.41 -2.17
CA TYR A 83 14.33 10.25 -2.27
C TYR A 83 14.61 9.84 -3.73
N GLY A 84 14.12 10.60 -4.69
CA GLY A 84 14.33 10.37 -6.10
C GLY A 84 13.06 9.94 -6.84
N ILE A 85 13.14 9.95 -8.16
CA ILE A 85 12.02 9.62 -9.04
C ILE A 85 11.83 8.11 -9.16
N THR A 86 10.59 7.70 -9.34
CA THR A 86 10.24 6.34 -9.77
C THR A 86 9.95 6.35 -11.27
N ARG A 87 10.40 5.32 -11.98
CA ARG A 87 10.20 5.19 -13.43
C ARG A 87 9.20 4.08 -13.72
N ASN A 88 8.54 4.17 -14.87
CA ASN A 88 7.62 3.13 -15.32
C ASN A 88 8.43 1.90 -15.80
N PRO A 89 8.19 0.69 -15.26
CA PRO A 89 8.95 -0.49 -15.62
C PRO A 89 8.83 -0.91 -17.10
N HIS A 90 7.72 -0.56 -17.76
CA HIS A 90 7.51 -0.87 -19.17
C HIS A 90 8.30 0.06 -20.11
N ASN A 91 8.57 1.29 -19.66
CA ASN A 91 9.41 2.24 -20.37
C ASN A 91 9.96 3.28 -19.39
N THR A 92 11.24 3.20 -19.10
CA THR A 92 11.90 4.05 -18.08
C THR A 92 12.01 5.53 -18.46
N GLU A 93 11.63 5.91 -19.66
CA GLU A 93 11.50 7.31 -20.08
C GLU A 93 10.15 7.92 -19.67
N HIS A 94 9.23 7.10 -19.15
CA HIS A 94 7.89 7.52 -18.72
C HIS A 94 7.74 7.43 -17.21
N VAL A 95 6.80 8.24 -16.70
CA VAL A 95 6.39 8.20 -15.29
C VAL A 95 5.51 6.97 -15.01
N PRO A 96 5.56 6.42 -13.78
CA PRO A 96 4.68 5.32 -13.38
C PRO A 96 3.27 5.80 -13.02
N GLY A 97 3.02 7.12 -13.04
CA GLY A 97 1.88 7.74 -12.42
C GLY A 97 2.11 7.95 -10.92
N GLY A 98 1.10 8.38 -10.20
CA GLY A 98 1.15 8.68 -8.77
C GLY A 98 -0.21 9.02 -8.17
N SER A 99 -0.21 9.19 -6.86
CA SER A 99 0.91 9.20 -5.93
C SER A 99 1.42 7.81 -5.51
N SER A 100 0.74 6.69 -5.85
CA SER A 100 1.18 5.32 -5.53
C SER A 100 2.07 4.72 -6.64
N GLY A 101 2.88 5.54 -7.33
CA GLY A 101 3.68 5.08 -8.46
C GLY A 101 4.72 4.03 -8.08
N GLY A 102 5.35 4.14 -6.92
CA GLY A 102 6.29 3.12 -6.42
C GLY A 102 5.60 1.77 -6.16
N SER A 103 4.39 1.78 -5.60
CA SER A 103 3.61 0.54 -5.38
C SER A 103 3.23 -0.13 -6.71
N CYS A 104 2.77 0.65 -7.69
CA CYS A 104 2.41 0.12 -9.00
C CYS A 104 3.64 -0.36 -9.78
N ALA A 105 4.74 0.38 -9.73
CA ALA A 105 5.98 0.01 -10.37
C ALA A 105 6.55 -1.29 -9.79
N ALA A 106 6.54 -1.46 -8.46
CA ALA A 106 7.01 -2.68 -7.81
C ALA A 106 6.23 -3.93 -8.24
N VAL A 107 4.90 -3.84 -8.35
CA VAL A 107 4.05 -4.94 -8.84
C VAL A 107 4.29 -5.18 -10.33
N ALA A 108 4.39 -4.13 -11.15
CA ALA A 108 4.64 -4.25 -12.57
C ALA A 108 6.01 -4.86 -12.88
N ALA A 109 7.05 -4.51 -12.09
CA ALA A 109 8.40 -5.04 -12.20
C ALA A 109 8.58 -6.42 -11.53
N GLU A 110 7.52 -7.00 -10.94
CA GLU A 110 7.56 -8.30 -10.24
C GLU A 110 8.49 -8.33 -9.01
N GLU A 111 8.75 -7.18 -8.39
CA GLU A 111 9.46 -7.08 -7.13
C GLU A 111 8.64 -7.61 -5.94
N CYS A 112 7.31 -7.59 -6.07
CA CYS A 112 6.35 -8.19 -5.15
C CYS A 112 5.10 -8.66 -5.90
N TYR A 113 4.32 -9.56 -5.28
CA TYR A 113 3.08 -10.05 -5.88
C TYR A 113 1.98 -9.00 -5.83
N TYR A 114 1.95 -8.20 -4.77
CA TYR A 114 0.99 -7.12 -4.59
C TYR A 114 1.55 -6.02 -3.70
N ALA A 115 0.88 -4.87 -3.73
CA ALA A 115 1.21 -3.74 -2.89
C ALA A 115 -0.05 -3.07 -2.35
N LEU A 116 0.08 -2.31 -1.26
CA LEU A 116 -0.94 -1.35 -0.86
C LEU A 116 -0.60 0.05 -1.40
N GLY A 117 -1.63 0.72 -1.88
CA GLY A 117 -1.62 2.13 -2.25
C GLY A 117 -2.66 2.92 -1.46
N SER A 118 -2.69 4.23 -1.70
CA SER A 118 -3.76 5.12 -1.23
C SER A 118 -4.27 5.98 -2.38
N ASP A 119 -5.56 6.27 -2.37
CA ASP A 119 -6.24 7.03 -3.43
C ASP A 119 -7.14 8.09 -2.82
N THR A 120 -6.93 9.33 -3.23
CA THR A 120 -7.75 10.49 -2.87
C THR A 120 -8.48 11.01 -4.10
N GLY A 121 -7.75 11.24 -5.17
CA GLY A 121 -8.25 11.76 -6.45
C GLY A 121 -7.82 10.91 -7.66
N GLY A 122 -7.39 9.64 -7.45
CA GLY A 122 -6.91 8.76 -8.52
C GLY A 122 -5.59 8.07 -8.22
N SER A 123 -5.02 8.25 -7.02
CA SER A 123 -3.64 7.86 -6.71
C SER A 123 -3.36 6.34 -6.59
N ILE A 124 -4.37 5.48 -6.73
CA ILE A 124 -4.23 4.05 -7.02
C ILE A 124 -4.56 3.80 -8.49
N ARG A 125 -5.71 4.28 -8.95
CA ARG A 125 -6.30 3.97 -10.25
C ARG A 125 -5.43 4.45 -11.41
N GLN A 126 -4.95 5.69 -11.34
CA GLN A 126 -4.15 6.29 -12.40
C GLN A 126 -2.78 5.62 -12.55
N PRO A 127 -1.95 5.44 -11.49
CA PRO A 127 -0.67 4.75 -11.64
C PRO A 127 -0.85 3.27 -11.99
N SER A 128 -1.91 2.60 -11.55
CA SER A 128 -2.22 1.24 -11.99
C SER A 128 -2.45 1.16 -13.50
N SER A 129 -3.20 2.12 -14.05
CA SER A 129 -3.40 2.23 -15.51
C SER A 129 -2.08 2.46 -16.26
N PHE A 130 -1.21 3.32 -15.73
CA PHE A 130 0.08 3.65 -16.37
C PHE A 130 1.08 2.48 -16.32
N CYS A 131 1.05 1.70 -15.25
CA CYS A 131 1.95 0.55 -15.06
C CYS A 131 1.35 -0.79 -15.55
N GLY A 132 0.15 -0.78 -16.14
CA GLY A 132 -0.48 -2.00 -16.67
C GLY A 132 -0.80 -3.06 -15.60
N VAL A 133 -1.14 -2.61 -14.38
CA VAL A 133 -1.56 -3.47 -13.26
C VAL A 133 -2.98 -3.15 -12.84
N THR A 134 -3.58 -4.00 -12.02
CA THR A 134 -4.91 -3.78 -11.46
C THR A 134 -4.81 -3.06 -10.13
N GLY A 135 -5.63 -2.01 -9.93
CA GLY A 135 -5.74 -1.31 -8.65
C GLY A 135 -7.19 -1.02 -8.31
N ILE A 136 -7.56 -1.24 -7.06
CA ILE A 136 -8.92 -0.97 -6.57
C ILE A 136 -8.89 0.17 -5.56
N LYS A 137 -9.66 1.22 -5.83
CA LYS A 137 -10.07 2.19 -4.82
C LYS A 137 -11.43 1.73 -4.26
N PRO A 138 -11.46 1.17 -3.04
CA PRO A 138 -12.73 0.74 -2.46
C PRO A 138 -13.64 1.91 -2.13
N THR A 139 -14.87 1.60 -1.78
CA THR A 139 -15.81 2.58 -1.24
C THR A 139 -15.25 3.21 0.03
N TYR A 140 -15.46 4.51 0.21
CA TYR A 140 -15.00 5.25 1.37
C TYR A 140 -15.50 4.60 2.67
N GLY A 141 -14.58 4.37 3.60
CA GLY A 141 -14.85 3.72 4.88
C GLY A 141 -14.80 2.18 4.88
N THR A 142 -14.63 1.53 3.72
CA THR A 142 -14.48 0.06 3.65
C THR A 142 -13.19 -0.42 4.30
N VAL A 143 -12.10 0.32 4.14
CA VAL A 143 -10.80 0.03 4.76
C VAL A 143 -10.50 1.13 5.77
N SER A 144 -10.12 0.74 6.98
CA SER A 144 -9.73 1.70 8.02
C SER A 144 -8.58 2.58 7.56
N ARG A 145 -8.70 3.88 7.82
CA ARG A 145 -7.65 4.88 7.59
C ARG A 145 -6.77 5.11 8.82
N TYR A 146 -7.00 4.39 9.92
CA TYR A 146 -6.15 4.50 11.09
C TYR A 146 -4.71 4.14 10.74
N GLY A 147 -3.81 5.09 10.98
CA GLY A 147 -2.39 4.97 10.64
C GLY A 147 -2.05 5.32 9.18
N LEU A 148 -3.00 5.76 8.37
CA LEU A 148 -2.74 6.41 7.09
C LEU A 148 -2.43 7.89 7.35
N ILE A 149 -1.27 8.38 6.89
CA ILE A 149 -0.97 9.82 6.90
C ILE A 149 -1.82 10.48 5.81
N ALA A 150 -2.70 11.37 6.23
CA ALA A 150 -3.75 11.90 5.39
C ALA A 150 -3.25 12.89 4.32
N TYR A 151 -3.91 12.87 3.16
CA TYR A 151 -3.89 13.94 2.16
C TYR A 151 -5.23 14.71 2.18
N GLY A 152 -6.33 14.04 1.87
CA GLY A 152 -7.68 14.59 1.91
C GLY A 152 -8.60 13.67 2.70
N SER A 153 -8.71 13.90 4.01
CA SER A 153 -9.36 12.98 4.96
C SER A 153 -10.78 12.57 4.59
N SER A 154 -11.52 13.40 3.85
CA SER A 154 -12.88 13.09 3.38
C SER A 154 -12.93 12.24 2.09
N LEU A 155 -11.78 11.90 1.51
CA LEU A 155 -11.66 11.20 0.23
C LEU A 155 -10.69 10.00 0.29
N ASP A 156 -9.67 10.06 1.16
CA ASP A 156 -8.61 9.08 1.22
C ASP A 156 -9.14 7.65 1.44
N GLN A 157 -8.65 6.71 0.65
CA GLN A 157 -8.82 5.29 0.88
C GLN A 157 -7.55 4.51 0.61
N ILE A 158 -7.29 3.50 1.44
CA ILE A 158 -6.28 2.47 1.17
C ILE A 158 -6.91 1.41 0.26
N GLY A 159 -6.13 0.89 -0.68
CA GLY A 159 -6.59 -0.18 -1.54
C GLY A 159 -5.44 -0.99 -2.13
N PRO A 160 -5.76 -2.20 -2.63
CA PRO A 160 -4.80 -3.12 -3.20
C PRO A 160 -4.39 -2.76 -4.63
N ILE A 161 -3.18 -3.18 -4.97
CA ILE A 161 -2.60 -3.16 -6.31
C ILE A 161 -2.00 -4.54 -6.54
N ALA A 162 -2.39 -5.21 -7.63
CA ALA A 162 -1.95 -6.55 -7.98
C ALA A 162 -1.97 -6.77 -9.50
N LYS A 163 -1.63 -7.95 -9.97
CA LYS A 163 -1.63 -8.26 -11.41
C LYS A 163 -3.04 -8.37 -11.99
N ASP A 164 -4.01 -8.87 -11.22
CA ASP A 164 -5.38 -9.07 -11.68
C ASP A 164 -6.45 -8.72 -10.64
N VAL A 165 -7.71 -8.80 -11.06
CA VAL A 165 -8.88 -8.44 -10.23
C VAL A 165 -9.10 -9.44 -9.10
N THR A 166 -8.82 -10.73 -9.32
CA THR A 166 -9.03 -11.79 -8.33
C THR A 166 -8.07 -11.59 -7.15
N ASP A 167 -6.81 -11.32 -7.44
CA ASP A 167 -5.81 -11.01 -6.42
C ASP A 167 -6.18 -9.74 -5.64
N CYS A 168 -6.58 -8.68 -6.35
CA CYS A 168 -7.05 -7.46 -5.70
C CYS A 168 -8.25 -7.70 -4.79
N ALA A 169 -9.21 -8.54 -5.18
CA ALA A 169 -10.36 -8.88 -4.36
C ALA A 169 -9.95 -9.64 -3.10
N THR A 170 -9.05 -10.61 -3.22
CA THR A 170 -8.51 -11.39 -2.10
C THR A 170 -7.78 -10.49 -1.09
N ILE A 171 -6.98 -9.54 -1.58
CA ILE A 171 -6.27 -8.60 -0.72
C ILE A 171 -7.26 -7.63 -0.05
N LEU A 172 -8.25 -7.14 -0.81
CA LEU A 172 -9.28 -6.24 -0.28
C LEU A 172 -10.08 -6.92 0.83
N GLU A 173 -10.46 -8.19 0.66
CA GLU A 173 -11.14 -8.96 1.70
C GLU A 173 -10.31 -9.02 3.00
N ALA A 174 -9.00 -9.18 2.89
CA ALA A 174 -8.11 -9.24 4.05
C ALA A 174 -7.99 -7.89 4.79
N ILE A 175 -8.01 -6.76 4.07
CA ILE A 175 -7.82 -5.43 4.67
C ILE A 175 -9.12 -4.69 5.00
N ALA A 176 -10.26 -5.10 4.44
CA ALA A 176 -11.57 -4.52 4.72
C ALA A 176 -12.04 -4.94 6.11
N SER A 177 -12.20 -3.97 7.00
CA SER A 177 -12.64 -4.24 8.37
C SER A 177 -13.23 -3.01 9.02
N TYR A 178 -14.22 -3.23 9.89
CA TYR A 178 -14.69 -2.18 10.79
C TYR A 178 -13.63 -1.88 11.86
N ASP A 179 -13.31 -0.61 12.02
CA ASP A 179 -12.33 -0.16 13.02
C ASP A 179 -12.86 1.03 13.82
N LYS A 180 -13.02 0.85 15.13
CA LYS A 180 -13.46 1.91 16.05
C LYS A 180 -12.50 3.11 16.13
N LYS A 181 -11.26 2.96 15.69
CA LYS A 181 -10.26 4.03 15.67
C LYS A 181 -10.41 4.96 14.47
N ASP A 182 -11.15 4.55 13.44
CA ASP A 182 -11.53 5.39 12.31
C ASP A 182 -13.05 5.65 12.34
N SER A 183 -13.44 6.88 12.68
CA SER A 183 -14.85 7.28 12.78
C SER A 183 -15.63 7.17 11.47
N THR A 184 -14.95 6.98 10.35
CA THR A 184 -15.57 6.84 9.01
C THR A 184 -15.64 5.38 8.55
N SER A 185 -15.10 4.44 9.34
CA SER A 185 -15.13 3.02 9.03
C SER A 185 -16.58 2.49 9.02
N ILE A 186 -16.92 1.74 7.96
CA ILE A 186 -18.25 1.16 7.79
C ILE A 186 -18.29 -0.20 8.47
N ALA A 187 -19.42 -0.46 9.20
CA ALA A 187 -19.67 -1.75 9.84
C ALA A 187 -20.35 -2.73 8.90
#